data_af9fe5bac89d87a34df3e3d3ab1287a8
#
_entry.id   af9fe5bac89d87a34df3e3d3ab1287a8
#
_cell.length_a   1.000
_cell.length_b   1.000
_cell.length_c   1.000
_cell.angle_alpha   90.00
_cell.angle_beta   90.00
_cell.angle_gamma   90.00
#
_symmetry.space_group_name_H-M   'P 1'
#
loop_
_entity.id
_entity.type
_entity.pdbx_description
1 polymer ?
#
loop_
_entity_poly.entity_id
_entity_poly.type
_entity_poly.pdbx_seq_one_letter_code
_entity_poly.pdbx_strand_id
1 'polypeptide(L)'
;TSIDNIIYFTEKFHNTKLPSEGIAHGNLGVLWTNFRLNYALDRLDICKNIFHETTRIKFEESVENVGWCNGNSGLLMVLTEMATLLKVDINLFDLAKKSTILPLETPLDLSICHGVSGVLQSLLFSFKVSKKSEYIMLANEYWLSVLKLIDINGYYTGEKNRDYLLGYFLGWSGMADSALLLKMYNEGSSPLIPLNLSSLDYQKKLMEV
;
A
#
# COMPACT_ATOMS: atom_id res chain seq x y z
N THR A 1 20.01 -0.45 -25.12
CA THR A 1 19.96 0.74 -24.25
C THR A 1 19.70 0.36 -22.80
N SER A 2 19.86 1.27 -21.85
CA SER A 2 19.57 1.00 -20.42
C SER A 2 18.08 0.62 -20.21
N ILE A 3 17.18 1.17 -21.01
CA ILE A 3 15.73 0.86 -20.96
C ILE A 3 15.48 -0.58 -21.42
N ASP A 4 16.11 -1.04 -22.50
CA ASP A 4 15.95 -2.42 -23.00
C ASP A 4 16.40 -3.44 -21.97
N ASN A 5 17.48 -3.13 -21.22
CA ASN A 5 17.96 -3.97 -20.13
C ASN A 5 16.93 -4.03 -18.98
N ILE A 6 16.31 -2.90 -18.61
CA ILE A 6 15.28 -2.86 -17.58
C ILE A 6 14.07 -3.69 -18.02
N ILE A 7 13.61 -3.54 -19.26
CA ILE A 7 12.51 -4.33 -19.83
C ILE A 7 12.85 -5.82 -19.78
N TYR A 8 14.05 -6.20 -20.25
CA TYR A 8 14.49 -7.59 -20.22
C TYR A 8 14.50 -8.19 -18.81
N PHE A 9 15.02 -7.46 -17.83
CA PHE A 9 15.04 -7.93 -16.45
C PHE A 9 13.63 -8.06 -15.86
N THR A 10 12.74 -7.09 -16.08
CA THR A 10 11.38 -7.14 -15.57
C THR A 10 10.57 -8.29 -16.20
N GLU A 11 10.70 -8.53 -17.50
CA GLU A 11 10.08 -9.67 -18.19
C GLU A 11 10.61 -11.01 -17.69
N LYS A 12 11.93 -11.09 -17.43
CA LYS A 12 12.55 -12.30 -16.86
C LYS A 12 12.01 -12.60 -15.46
N PHE A 13 11.89 -11.59 -14.60
CA PHE A 13 11.37 -11.78 -13.24
C PHE A 13 9.86 -12.04 -13.23
N HIS A 14 9.10 -11.48 -14.17
CA HIS A 14 7.67 -11.76 -14.32
C HIS A 14 7.37 -13.26 -14.52
N ASN A 15 8.23 -13.95 -15.27
CA ASN A 15 8.10 -15.39 -15.51
C ASN A 15 8.71 -16.28 -14.39
N THR A 16 9.25 -15.69 -13.33
CA THR A 16 9.86 -16.40 -12.21
C THR A 16 8.88 -16.39 -11.03
N LYS A 17 8.40 -17.58 -10.64
CA LYS A 17 7.56 -17.68 -9.43
C LYS A 17 8.42 -17.36 -8.20
N LEU A 18 8.11 -16.27 -7.54
CA LEU A 18 8.76 -15.88 -6.29
C LEU A 18 8.14 -16.61 -5.09
N PRO A 19 8.88 -16.76 -3.98
CA PRO A 19 8.40 -17.48 -2.80
C PRO A 19 7.30 -16.76 -2.02
N SER A 20 7.05 -15.48 -2.33
CA SER A 20 6.07 -14.60 -1.66
C SER A 20 5.18 -13.91 -2.68
N GLU A 21 3.97 -13.54 -2.26
CA GLU A 21 3.05 -12.73 -3.06
C GLU A 21 3.16 -11.23 -2.76
N GLY A 22 3.94 -10.83 -1.77
CA GLY A 22 4.02 -9.45 -1.29
C GLY A 22 4.63 -8.44 -2.27
N ILE A 23 4.49 -7.16 -1.91
CA ILE A 23 5.02 -6.04 -2.72
C ILE A 23 6.54 -5.90 -2.57
N ALA A 24 7.08 -6.12 -1.37
CA ALA A 24 8.51 -5.88 -1.10
C ALA A 24 9.40 -7.04 -1.55
N HIS A 25 8.92 -8.28 -1.48
CA HIS A 25 9.73 -9.49 -1.68
C HIS A 25 9.04 -10.53 -2.57
N GLY A 26 7.98 -10.16 -3.31
CA GLY A 26 7.16 -11.13 -4.03
C GLY A 26 6.60 -10.68 -5.36
N ASN A 27 5.67 -11.50 -5.86
CA ASN A 27 5.08 -11.35 -7.19
C ASN A 27 4.36 -10.01 -7.39
N LEU A 28 3.68 -9.49 -6.36
CA LEU A 28 2.97 -8.20 -6.43
C LEU A 28 3.92 -7.04 -6.78
N GLY A 29 5.13 -7.02 -6.20
CA GLY A 29 6.13 -5.99 -6.51
C GLY A 29 6.62 -6.07 -7.95
N VAL A 30 6.82 -7.28 -8.48
CA VAL A 30 7.20 -7.51 -9.87
C VAL A 30 6.08 -7.04 -10.82
N LEU A 31 4.83 -7.43 -10.54
CA LEU A 31 3.68 -7.01 -11.34
C LEU A 31 3.49 -5.49 -11.31
N TRP A 32 3.63 -4.87 -10.16
CA TRP A 32 3.53 -3.42 -10.02
C TRP A 32 4.60 -2.67 -10.80
N THR A 33 5.85 -3.12 -10.71
CA THR A 33 6.98 -2.53 -11.46
C THR A 33 6.79 -2.68 -12.96
N ASN A 34 6.40 -3.89 -13.42
CA ASN A 34 6.11 -4.17 -14.82
C ASN A 34 4.94 -3.32 -15.34
N PHE A 35 3.89 -3.17 -14.56
CA PHE A 35 2.76 -2.33 -14.91
C PHE A 35 3.20 -0.88 -15.14
N ARG A 36 3.92 -0.28 -14.19
CA ARG A 36 4.41 1.10 -14.29
C ARG A 36 5.31 1.31 -15.50
N LEU A 37 6.21 0.36 -15.78
CA LEU A 37 7.09 0.40 -16.94
C LEU A 37 6.29 0.36 -18.25
N ASN A 38 5.37 -0.60 -18.37
CA ASN A 38 4.57 -0.75 -19.60
C ASN A 38 3.58 0.41 -19.78
N TYR A 39 3.05 0.97 -18.68
CA TYR A 39 2.22 2.16 -18.73
C TYR A 39 3.02 3.39 -19.23
N ALA A 40 4.25 3.57 -18.75
CA ALA A 40 5.13 4.64 -19.21
C ALA A 40 5.55 4.50 -20.69
N LEU A 41 5.49 3.28 -21.23
CA LEU A 41 5.76 2.95 -22.65
C LEU A 41 4.49 2.89 -23.52
N ASP A 42 3.35 3.30 -22.97
CA ASP A 42 2.03 3.27 -23.65
C ASP A 42 1.58 1.87 -24.16
N ARG A 43 2.02 0.81 -23.46
CA ARG A 43 1.66 -0.59 -23.78
C ARG A 43 0.43 -1.03 -22.98
N LEU A 44 -0.71 -0.41 -23.27
CA LEU A 44 -1.92 -0.56 -22.47
C LEU A 44 -2.49 -1.98 -22.42
N ASP A 45 -2.33 -2.77 -23.50
CA ASP A 45 -2.80 -4.15 -23.51
C ASP A 45 -2.00 -5.05 -22.55
N ILE A 46 -0.69 -4.83 -22.44
CA ILE A 46 0.14 -5.51 -21.45
C ILE A 46 -0.28 -5.08 -20.03
N CYS A 47 -0.54 -3.79 -19.83
CA CYS A 47 -1.03 -3.27 -18.54
C CYS A 47 -2.35 -3.93 -18.12
N LYS A 48 -3.30 -4.12 -19.03
CA LYS A 48 -4.57 -4.82 -18.77
C LYS A 48 -4.35 -6.28 -18.35
N ASN A 49 -3.44 -6.98 -18.99
CA ASN A 49 -3.09 -8.36 -18.65
C ASN A 49 -2.48 -8.44 -17.24
N ILE A 50 -1.52 -7.55 -16.93
CA ILE A 50 -0.89 -7.46 -15.60
C ILE A 50 -1.94 -7.12 -14.54
N PHE A 51 -2.83 -6.17 -14.79
CA PHE A 51 -3.93 -5.85 -13.89
C PHE A 51 -4.80 -7.08 -13.61
N HIS A 52 -5.21 -7.80 -14.63
CA HIS A 52 -6.02 -9.01 -14.48
C HIS A 52 -5.29 -10.10 -13.69
N GLU A 53 -3.99 -10.26 -13.88
CA GLU A 53 -3.16 -11.17 -13.06
C GLU A 53 -3.11 -10.70 -11.61
N THR A 54 -2.88 -9.41 -11.36
CA THR A 54 -2.83 -8.82 -10.02
C THR A 54 -4.15 -9.00 -9.25
N THR A 55 -5.30 -8.95 -9.92
CA THR A 55 -6.61 -9.19 -9.27
C THR A 55 -6.80 -10.63 -8.76
N ARG A 56 -5.96 -11.57 -9.18
CA ARG A 56 -5.97 -12.97 -8.72
C ARG A 56 -5.16 -13.19 -7.45
N ILE A 57 -4.27 -12.26 -7.09
CA ILE A 57 -3.51 -12.34 -5.85
C ILE A 57 -4.49 -12.24 -4.67
N LYS A 58 -4.34 -13.13 -3.71
CA LYS A 58 -5.16 -13.16 -2.50
C LYS A 58 -4.26 -13.44 -1.31
N PHE A 59 -4.44 -12.65 -0.27
CA PHE A 59 -3.90 -12.94 1.05
C PHE A 59 -5.04 -13.47 1.93
N GLU A 60 -4.72 -14.44 2.77
CA GLU A 60 -5.64 -14.92 3.79
C GLU A 60 -6.06 -13.78 4.72
N GLU A 61 -7.30 -13.83 5.21
CA GLU A 61 -7.82 -12.85 6.14
C GLU A 61 -7.28 -13.11 7.55
N SER A 62 -6.13 -12.53 7.85
CA SER A 62 -5.44 -12.66 9.13
C SER A 62 -4.69 -11.38 9.49
N VAL A 63 -4.35 -11.21 10.76
CA VAL A 63 -3.53 -10.08 11.26
C VAL A 63 -2.12 -10.08 10.68
N GLU A 64 -1.61 -11.22 10.23
CA GLU A 64 -0.28 -11.35 9.66
C GLU A 64 -0.21 -10.85 8.21
N ASN A 65 -1.37 -10.79 7.54
CA ASN A 65 -1.50 -10.44 6.13
C ASN A 65 -2.10 -9.03 5.89
N VAL A 66 -2.03 -8.13 6.86
CA VAL A 66 -2.53 -6.76 6.70
C VAL A 66 -1.48 -5.80 6.17
N GLY A 67 -0.21 -6.04 6.44
CA GLY A 67 0.91 -5.14 6.18
C GLY A 67 1.09 -4.73 4.71
N TRP A 68 1.81 -3.64 4.50
CA TRP A 68 2.10 -3.15 3.15
C TRP A 68 3.06 -4.08 2.39
N CYS A 69 4.13 -4.53 3.02
CA CYS A 69 5.17 -5.29 2.31
C CYS A 69 4.72 -6.71 1.90
N ASN A 70 3.82 -7.33 2.65
CA ASN A 70 3.34 -8.69 2.38
C ASN A 70 1.90 -8.87 2.86
N GLY A 71 0.95 -8.11 2.26
CA GLY A 71 -0.44 -8.25 2.69
C GLY A 71 -1.44 -7.40 1.92
N ASN A 72 -2.65 -7.38 2.47
CA ASN A 72 -3.82 -6.79 1.84
C ASN A 72 -3.68 -5.28 1.60
N SER A 73 -2.96 -4.54 2.46
CA SER A 73 -2.82 -3.09 2.26
C SER A 73 -1.89 -2.74 1.10
N GLY A 74 -0.82 -3.53 0.86
CA GLY A 74 0.01 -3.39 -0.33
C GLY A 74 -0.78 -3.71 -1.61
N LEU A 75 -1.56 -4.79 -1.60
CA LEU A 75 -2.41 -5.16 -2.72
C LEU A 75 -3.48 -4.09 -3.00
N LEU A 76 -4.12 -3.54 -1.97
CA LEU A 76 -5.07 -2.43 -2.08
C LEU A 76 -4.46 -1.23 -2.81
N MET A 77 -3.26 -0.81 -2.39
CA MET A 77 -2.58 0.34 -2.99
C MET A 77 -2.25 0.10 -4.47
N VAL A 78 -1.71 -1.07 -4.80
CA VAL A 78 -1.34 -1.44 -6.18
C VAL A 78 -2.57 -1.52 -7.09
N LEU A 79 -3.63 -2.21 -6.67
CA LEU A 79 -4.87 -2.33 -7.45
C LEU A 79 -5.57 -0.97 -7.61
N THR A 80 -5.55 -0.11 -6.59
CA THR A 80 -6.11 1.25 -6.70
C THR A 80 -5.38 2.06 -7.77
N GLU A 81 -4.05 2.03 -7.79
CA GLU A 81 -3.25 2.72 -8.80
C GLU A 81 -3.53 2.18 -10.21
N MET A 82 -3.44 0.86 -10.39
CA MET A 82 -3.63 0.23 -11.70
C MET A 82 -5.04 0.49 -12.26
N ALA A 83 -6.08 0.32 -11.43
CA ALA A 83 -7.45 0.55 -11.84
C ALA A 83 -7.69 2.00 -12.26
N THR A 84 -7.13 2.96 -11.52
CA THR A 84 -7.22 4.38 -11.86
C THR A 84 -6.57 4.69 -13.20
N LEU A 85 -5.33 4.25 -13.42
CA LEU A 85 -4.60 4.49 -14.67
C LEU A 85 -5.28 3.84 -15.89
N LEU A 86 -5.90 2.67 -15.71
CA LEU A 86 -6.64 1.97 -16.76
C LEU A 86 -8.09 2.44 -16.90
N LYS A 87 -8.57 3.34 -16.05
CA LYS A 87 -9.97 3.80 -15.98
C LYS A 87 -10.95 2.64 -15.80
N VAL A 88 -10.56 1.65 -15.00
CA VAL A 88 -11.41 0.49 -14.66
C VAL A 88 -12.13 0.76 -13.35
N ASP A 89 -13.46 0.65 -13.38
CA ASP A 89 -14.24 0.69 -12.14
C ASP A 89 -14.17 -0.68 -11.44
N ILE A 90 -13.57 -0.70 -10.26
CA ILE A 90 -13.46 -1.87 -9.40
C ILE A 90 -13.81 -1.50 -7.96
N ASN A 91 -14.59 -2.34 -7.30
CA ASN A 91 -14.86 -2.16 -5.88
C ASN A 91 -13.75 -2.83 -5.05
N LEU A 92 -12.92 -2.03 -4.41
CA LEU A 92 -11.81 -2.47 -3.55
C LEU A 92 -12.12 -2.26 -2.05
N PHE A 93 -13.35 -1.87 -1.69
CA PHE A 93 -13.67 -1.53 -0.30
C PHE A 93 -13.64 -2.76 0.63
N ASP A 94 -14.02 -3.93 0.15
CA ASP A 94 -13.89 -5.17 0.93
C ASP A 94 -12.42 -5.56 1.17
N LEU A 95 -11.54 -5.32 0.20
CA LEU A 95 -10.09 -5.48 0.40
C LEU A 95 -9.55 -4.47 1.43
N ALA A 96 -10.04 -3.22 1.39
CA ALA A 96 -9.68 -2.21 2.38
C ALA A 96 -10.09 -2.64 3.79
N LYS A 97 -11.30 -3.19 3.99
CA LYS A 97 -11.72 -3.71 5.30
C LYS A 97 -10.85 -4.88 5.77
N LYS A 98 -10.48 -5.79 4.88
CA LYS A 98 -9.57 -6.90 5.22
C LYS A 98 -8.18 -6.42 5.63
N SER A 99 -7.73 -5.28 5.14
CA SER A 99 -6.46 -4.69 5.57
C SER A 99 -6.52 -4.00 6.94
N THR A 100 -7.71 -3.77 7.51
CA THR A 100 -7.87 -3.09 8.80
C THR A 100 -8.05 -4.03 10.00
N ILE A 101 -7.78 -5.31 9.85
CA ILE A 101 -7.81 -6.29 10.96
C ILE A 101 -6.68 -5.96 11.93
N LEU A 102 -7.01 -5.88 13.21
CA LEU A 102 -6.06 -5.57 14.30
C LEU A 102 -5.92 -6.75 15.25
N PRO A 103 -4.71 -7.03 15.76
CA PRO A 103 -4.51 -7.98 16.84
C PRO A 103 -5.08 -7.39 18.13
N LEU A 104 -5.99 -8.13 18.79
CA LEU A 104 -6.71 -7.63 19.97
C LEU A 104 -5.98 -7.84 21.29
N GLU A 105 -5.02 -8.78 21.34
CA GLU A 105 -4.40 -9.25 22.58
C GLU A 105 -2.88 -9.07 22.61
N THR A 106 -2.27 -8.50 21.57
CA THR A 106 -0.83 -8.33 21.48
C THR A 106 -0.45 -6.88 21.17
N PRO A 107 0.77 -6.44 21.54
CA PRO A 107 1.28 -5.13 21.17
C PRO A 107 1.23 -4.90 19.65
N LEU A 108 0.90 -3.68 19.24
CA LEU A 108 0.79 -3.29 17.83
C LEU A 108 2.15 -2.94 17.23
N ASP A 109 2.41 -3.44 16.02
CA ASP A 109 3.48 -2.93 15.18
C ASP A 109 3.03 -1.60 14.54
N LEU A 110 3.71 -0.51 14.87
CA LEU A 110 3.41 0.83 14.32
C LEU A 110 4.15 1.13 13.03
N SER A 111 4.98 0.22 12.53
CA SER A 111 5.78 0.44 11.33
C SER A 111 4.93 0.60 10.07
N ILE A 112 5.54 1.15 9.02
CA ILE A 112 4.92 1.19 7.68
C ILE A 112 5.00 -0.20 7.03
N CYS A 113 6.12 -0.89 7.16
CA CYS A 113 6.38 -2.12 6.40
C CYS A 113 5.39 -3.23 6.75
N HIS A 114 5.24 -3.53 8.04
CA HIS A 114 4.44 -4.66 8.52
C HIS A 114 3.22 -4.24 9.33
N GLY A 115 3.22 -2.99 9.79
CA GLY A 115 2.32 -2.50 10.82
C GLY A 115 1.22 -1.56 10.34
N VAL A 116 0.61 -0.95 11.35
CA VAL A 116 -0.61 -0.14 11.19
C VAL A 116 -0.42 1.12 10.34
N SER A 117 0.79 1.70 10.30
CA SER A 117 1.06 2.91 9.52
C SER A 117 1.01 2.66 8.02
N GLY A 118 1.44 1.48 7.55
CA GLY A 118 1.33 1.10 6.14
C GLY A 118 -0.11 0.92 5.70
N VAL A 119 -0.94 0.33 6.56
CA VAL A 119 -2.38 0.21 6.32
C VAL A 119 -3.01 1.61 6.21
N LEU A 120 -2.71 2.50 7.16
CA LEU A 120 -3.24 3.86 7.14
C LEU A 120 -2.87 4.62 5.85
N GLN A 121 -1.60 4.57 5.43
CA GLN A 121 -1.17 5.22 4.19
C GLN A 121 -1.83 4.61 2.95
N SER A 122 -2.06 3.30 2.91
CA SER A 122 -2.77 2.65 1.79
C SER A 122 -4.23 3.08 1.68
N LEU A 123 -4.92 3.26 2.82
CA LEU A 123 -6.28 3.81 2.85
C LEU A 123 -6.31 5.27 2.39
N LEU A 124 -5.37 6.10 2.88
CA LEU A 124 -5.25 7.50 2.47
C LEU A 124 -4.92 7.63 0.98
N PHE A 125 -4.09 6.74 0.44
CA PHE A 125 -3.81 6.69 -1.00
C PHE A 125 -5.08 6.34 -1.79
N SER A 126 -5.83 5.34 -1.34
CA SER A 126 -7.09 4.95 -1.98
C SER A 126 -8.13 6.08 -1.95
N PHE A 127 -8.24 6.83 -0.84
CA PHE A 127 -9.06 8.04 -0.77
C PHE A 127 -8.55 9.13 -1.74
N LYS A 128 -7.24 9.42 -1.71
CA LYS A 128 -6.63 10.45 -2.54
C LYS A 128 -6.96 10.27 -4.02
N VAL A 129 -6.85 9.04 -4.50
CA VAL A 129 -6.97 8.70 -5.92
C VAL A 129 -8.43 8.52 -6.35
N SER A 130 -9.21 7.73 -5.58
CA SER A 130 -10.60 7.43 -5.92
C SER A 130 -11.61 8.51 -5.54
N LYS A 131 -11.26 9.42 -4.61
CA LYS A 131 -12.14 10.41 -3.98
C LYS A 131 -13.35 9.83 -3.24
N LYS A 132 -13.41 8.52 -3.02
CA LYS A 132 -14.50 7.85 -2.30
C LYS A 132 -14.33 8.07 -0.80
N SER A 133 -15.26 8.79 -0.17
CA SER A 133 -15.21 9.15 1.27
C SER A 133 -15.16 7.94 2.21
N GLU A 134 -15.60 6.78 1.77
CA GLU A 134 -15.56 5.54 2.55
C GLU A 134 -14.14 5.17 3.01
N TYR A 135 -13.11 5.49 2.22
CA TYR A 135 -11.71 5.20 2.60
C TYR A 135 -11.18 6.11 3.69
N ILE A 136 -11.50 7.42 3.67
CA ILE A 136 -11.05 8.32 4.75
C ILE A 136 -11.86 8.06 6.04
N MET A 137 -13.12 7.68 5.94
CA MET A 137 -13.91 7.27 7.10
C MET A 137 -13.31 6.00 7.73
N LEU A 138 -13.01 4.98 6.94
CA LEU A 138 -12.36 3.76 7.40
C LEU A 138 -10.97 4.04 8.00
N ALA A 139 -10.19 4.96 7.41
CA ALA A 139 -8.90 5.36 7.94
C ALA A 139 -9.01 6.00 9.34
N ASN A 140 -10.00 6.86 9.56
CA ASN A 140 -10.26 7.48 10.86
C ASN A 140 -10.71 6.44 11.91
N GLU A 141 -11.65 5.55 11.56
CA GLU A 141 -12.12 4.48 12.44
C GLU A 141 -10.98 3.52 12.82
N TYR A 142 -10.18 3.14 11.83
CA TYR A 142 -9.02 2.30 12.02
C TYR A 142 -8.01 2.95 12.98
N TRP A 143 -7.66 4.22 12.76
CA TRP A 143 -6.69 4.93 13.59
C TRP A 143 -7.18 5.12 15.03
N LEU A 144 -8.46 5.41 15.23
CA LEU A 144 -9.05 5.46 16.57
C LEU A 144 -8.97 4.11 17.30
N SER A 145 -9.16 3.01 16.57
CA SER A 145 -9.01 1.66 17.13
C SER A 145 -7.56 1.34 17.47
N VAL A 146 -6.60 1.76 16.62
CA VAL A 146 -5.16 1.65 16.88
C VAL A 146 -4.79 2.38 18.17
N LEU A 147 -5.21 3.63 18.34
CA LEU A 147 -4.90 4.41 19.54
C LEU A 147 -5.42 3.73 20.83
N LYS A 148 -6.65 3.20 20.80
CA LYS A 148 -7.23 2.46 21.93
C LYS A 148 -6.43 1.20 22.28
N LEU A 149 -6.00 0.45 21.27
CA LEU A 149 -5.23 -0.78 21.50
C LEU A 149 -3.80 -0.51 21.95
N ILE A 150 -3.18 0.60 21.53
CA ILE A 150 -1.88 1.05 22.04
C ILE A 150 -1.95 1.25 23.56
N ASP A 151 -3.00 1.90 24.05
CA ASP A 151 -3.18 2.15 25.49
C ASP A 151 -3.39 0.85 26.30
N ILE A 152 -3.98 -0.18 25.68
CA ILE A 152 -4.30 -1.46 26.34
C ILE A 152 -3.12 -2.44 26.26
N ASN A 153 -2.56 -2.65 25.07
CA ASN A 153 -1.63 -3.74 24.78
C ASN A 153 -0.19 -3.28 24.59
N GLY A 154 0.05 -1.95 24.51
CA GLY A 154 1.34 -1.41 24.12
C GLY A 154 1.61 -1.52 22.61
N TYR A 155 2.83 -1.19 22.22
CA TYR A 155 3.27 -1.12 20.83
C TYR A 155 4.78 -1.35 20.68
N TYR A 156 5.20 -1.55 19.43
CA TYR A 156 6.60 -1.57 19.00
C TYR A 156 6.70 -1.03 17.55
N THR A 157 7.90 -0.88 17.02
CA THR A 157 8.12 -0.47 15.63
C THR A 157 9.05 -1.47 14.93
N GLY A 158 8.51 -2.20 13.95
CA GLY A 158 9.25 -3.10 13.06
C GLY A 158 9.87 -4.35 13.69
N GLU A 159 10.50 -4.23 14.88
CA GLU A 159 11.07 -5.35 15.63
C GLU A 159 10.71 -5.26 17.11
N LYS A 160 10.13 -6.32 17.67
CA LYS A 160 9.64 -6.39 19.05
C LYS A 160 10.68 -6.09 20.14
N ASN A 161 11.97 -6.27 19.86
CA ASN A 161 13.07 -6.13 20.80
C ASN A 161 13.96 -4.89 20.54
N ARG A 162 13.54 -3.98 19.68
CA ARG A 162 14.28 -2.77 19.32
C ARG A 162 13.43 -1.52 19.51
N ASP A 163 13.60 -0.87 20.66
CA ASP A 163 12.74 0.25 21.08
C ASP A 163 12.95 1.58 20.31
N TYR A 164 13.98 1.70 19.46
CA TYR A 164 14.40 2.99 18.91
C TYR A 164 14.77 2.96 17.42
N LEU A 165 13.95 2.32 16.59
CA LEU A 165 14.11 2.45 15.15
C LEU A 165 13.58 3.82 14.69
N LEU A 166 14.43 4.64 14.08
CA LEU A 166 14.05 5.98 13.60
C LEU A 166 13.70 5.98 12.10
N GLY A 167 14.03 4.91 11.37
CA GLY A 167 13.83 4.80 9.93
C GLY A 167 12.37 4.91 9.50
N TYR A 168 12.15 5.31 8.23
CA TYR A 168 10.81 5.55 7.71
C TYR A 168 9.95 4.27 7.64
N PHE A 169 10.49 3.17 7.10
CA PHE A 169 9.70 1.94 6.91
C PHE A 169 9.48 1.13 8.19
N LEU A 170 10.47 1.09 9.07
CA LEU A 170 10.43 0.24 10.27
C LEU A 170 10.38 1.04 11.58
N GLY A 171 10.38 2.36 11.52
CA GLY A 171 10.56 3.17 12.72
C GLY A 171 9.55 4.30 12.89
N TRP A 172 9.84 5.12 13.89
CA TRP A 172 9.00 6.20 14.37
C TRP A 172 8.69 7.29 13.35
N SER A 173 9.62 7.59 12.43
CA SER A 173 9.38 8.64 11.45
C SER A 173 8.24 8.30 10.49
N GLY A 174 8.09 7.03 10.12
CA GLY A 174 6.98 6.59 9.28
C GLY A 174 5.64 6.63 9.99
N MET A 175 5.61 6.26 11.27
CA MET A 175 4.40 6.37 12.10
C MET A 175 3.98 7.83 12.27
N ALA A 176 4.89 8.72 12.63
CA ALA A 176 4.61 10.14 12.80
C ALA A 176 4.10 10.79 11.51
N ASP A 177 4.73 10.45 10.36
CA ASP A 177 4.29 10.90 9.04
C ASP A 177 2.87 10.41 8.71
N SER A 178 2.57 9.14 9.00
CA SER A 178 1.23 8.57 8.73
C SER A 178 0.13 9.26 9.53
N ALA A 179 0.38 9.57 10.82
CA ALA A 179 -0.55 10.32 11.66
C ALA A 179 -0.73 11.77 11.15
N LEU A 180 0.37 12.42 10.73
CA LEU A 180 0.33 13.77 10.16
C LEU A 180 -0.45 13.78 8.84
N LEU A 181 -0.24 12.80 7.96
CA LEU A 181 -0.99 12.65 6.71
C LEU A 181 -2.50 12.54 6.97
N LEU A 182 -2.92 11.69 7.92
CA LEU A 182 -4.34 11.59 8.28
C LEU A 182 -4.91 12.94 8.73
N LYS A 183 -4.20 13.65 9.60
CA LYS A 183 -4.59 14.99 10.04
C LYS A 183 -4.75 15.95 8.85
N MET A 184 -3.75 16.02 7.96
CA MET A 184 -3.78 16.90 6.79
C MET A 184 -4.96 16.58 5.86
N TYR A 185 -5.28 15.31 5.64
CA TYR A 185 -6.45 14.92 4.84
C TYR A 185 -7.76 15.32 5.51
N ASN A 186 -7.88 15.17 6.83
CA ASN A 186 -9.06 15.61 7.58
C ASN A 186 -9.24 17.14 7.56
N GLU A 187 -8.15 17.91 7.41
CA GLU A 187 -8.15 19.36 7.25
C GLU A 187 -8.34 19.82 5.78
N GLY A 188 -8.64 18.89 4.88
CA GLY A 188 -8.91 19.20 3.46
C GLY A 188 -7.66 19.34 2.58
N SER A 189 -6.47 19.08 3.11
CA SER A 189 -5.24 19.04 2.32
C SER A 189 -5.12 17.71 1.56
N SER A 190 -4.29 17.69 0.50
CA SER A 190 -4.05 16.47 -0.28
C SER A 190 -2.53 16.25 -0.49
N PRO A 191 -1.80 15.90 0.59
CA PRO A 191 -0.35 15.72 0.52
C PRO A 191 0.06 14.51 -0.33
N LEU A 192 1.35 14.44 -0.65
CA LEU A 192 1.97 13.23 -1.22
C LEU A 192 1.83 12.07 -0.23
N ILE A 193 1.55 10.87 -0.74
CA ILE A 193 1.64 9.64 0.05
C ILE A 193 2.97 8.95 -0.29
N PRO A 194 3.99 9.01 0.58
CA PRO A 194 5.32 8.49 0.28
C PRO A 194 5.34 6.99 0.03
N LEU A 195 4.45 6.24 0.67
CA LEU A 195 4.35 4.80 0.54
C LEU A 195 4.09 4.33 -0.90
N ASN A 196 3.48 5.14 -1.74
CA ASN A 196 3.30 4.83 -3.16
C ASN A 196 4.63 4.80 -3.95
N LEU A 197 5.74 5.24 -3.36
CA LEU A 197 7.08 5.25 -3.96
C LEU A 197 7.13 5.98 -5.30
N SER A 198 6.34 7.02 -5.47
CA SER A 198 6.26 7.81 -6.70
C SER A 198 6.41 9.30 -6.42
N SER A 199 6.76 10.07 -7.46
CA SER A 199 6.88 11.51 -7.36
C SER A 199 5.52 12.20 -7.14
N LEU A 200 5.57 13.43 -6.65
CA LEU A 200 4.38 14.27 -6.52
C LEU A 200 3.67 14.46 -7.87
N ASP A 201 4.43 14.66 -8.93
CA ASP A 201 3.86 14.86 -10.27
C ASP A 201 3.15 13.62 -10.80
N TYR A 202 3.70 12.44 -10.52
CA TYR A 202 3.03 11.19 -10.85
C TYR A 202 1.73 11.02 -10.06
N GLN A 203 1.72 11.30 -8.76
CA GLN A 203 0.51 11.21 -7.96
C GLN A 203 -0.53 12.27 -8.35
N LYS A 204 -0.11 13.47 -8.81
CA LYS A 204 -1.04 14.46 -9.40
C LYS A 204 -1.68 13.93 -10.67
N LYS A 205 -0.91 13.33 -11.58
CA LYS A 205 -1.44 12.71 -12.81
C LYS A 205 -2.47 11.62 -12.52
N LEU A 206 -2.26 10.80 -11.47
CA LEU A 206 -3.25 9.80 -11.03
C LEU A 206 -4.61 10.42 -10.67
N MET A 207 -4.62 11.67 -10.19
CA MET A 207 -5.87 12.36 -9.81
C MET A 207 -6.56 13.05 -10.99
N GLU A 208 -5.90 13.19 -12.13
CA GLU A 208 -6.41 13.83 -13.34
C GLU A 208 -7.01 12.82 -14.35
N VAL A 209 -6.81 11.51 -14.11
CA VAL A 209 -7.28 10.42 -14.95
C VAL A 209 -8.72 10.04 -14.63
#